data_d1546b21c0bbaeea335a7ef61d432fe0
#
_entry.id   d1546b21c0bbaeea335a7ef61d432fe0
#
_cell.length_a   1.000
_cell.length_b   1.000
_cell.length_c   1.000
_cell.angle_alpha   90.00
_cell.angle_beta   90.00
_cell.angle_gamma   90.00
#
_symmetry.space_group_name_H-M   'P 1'
#
loop_
_entity.id
_entity.type
_entity.pdbx_description
1 polymer ?
#
loop_
_entity_poly.entity_id
_entity_poly.type
_entity_poly.pdbx_seq_one_letter_code
_entity_poly.pdbx_strand_id
1 'polypeptide(L)'
;GVWFAKSKVTEQGEDLKTEPYLYQKGHLVWQPIMLVADGLYQESDFEADGTLKAGLPVPQFGHVAPGDIKYVDQNHDNIINGNDAYPVGNSTVPQWNYMLGLGCKWNGFNLDVMFQGVAKRDIYLSGPAVYSFKDNGTASPLALDSWTKENPTASYPRLSTVKFDNNYRSS
;
A
#
# COMPACT_ATOMS: atom_id res chain seq x y z
N GLY A 1 -29.70 -9.65 4.26
CA GLY A 1 -28.91 -9.82 5.47
C GLY A 1 -27.74 -8.85 5.52
N VAL A 2 -27.40 -8.38 6.72
CA VAL A 2 -26.21 -7.56 6.97
C VAL A 2 -25.51 -8.14 8.20
N TRP A 3 -24.20 -8.30 8.13
CA TRP A 3 -23.37 -8.77 9.24
C TRP A 3 -22.23 -7.78 9.48
N PHE A 4 -21.96 -7.49 10.72
CA PHE A 4 -20.83 -6.70 11.15
C PHE A 4 -19.99 -7.48 12.15
N ALA A 5 -18.68 -7.55 11.91
CA ALA A 5 -17.71 -8.12 12.82
C ALA A 5 -16.41 -7.30 12.77
N LYS A 6 -15.90 -6.94 13.94
CA LYS A 6 -14.61 -6.24 14.07
C LYS A 6 -13.73 -7.04 15.03
N SER A 7 -12.69 -7.63 14.49
CA SER A 7 -11.69 -8.38 15.27
C SER A 7 -10.52 -7.48 15.65
N LYS A 8 -10.00 -7.68 16.85
CA LYS A 8 -8.85 -6.97 17.40
C LYS A 8 -7.91 -7.96 18.05
N VAL A 9 -6.60 -7.79 17.85
CA VAL A 9 -5.57 -8.57 18.51
C VAL A 9 -5.50 -8.12 19.96
N THR A 10 -5.85 -8.99 20.89
CA THR A 10 -5.78 -8.74 22.33
C THR A 10 -4.42 -9.16 22.88
N GLU A 11 -3.91 -10.29 22.40
CA GLU A 11 -2.60 -10.79 22.77
C GLU A 11 -2.06 -11.71 21.68
N GLN A 12 -0.77 -11.61 21.41
CA GLN A 12 -0.04 -12.43 20.45
C GLN A 12 1.40 -12.55 20.93
N GLY A 13 2.00 -13.73 20.76
CA GLY A 13 3.45 -13.91 20.97
C GLY A 13 4.20 -13.20 19.84
N GLU A 14 4.82 -12.08 20.16
CA GLU A 14 5.59 -11.27 19.23
C GLU A 14 7.00 -11.07 19.77
N ASP A 15 7.99 -11.09 18.87
CA ASP A 15 9.35 -10.69 19.20
C ASP A 15 9.39 -9.22 19.66
N LEU A 16 10.39 -8.86 20.42
CA LEU A 16 10.60 -7.48 20.84
C LEU A 16 10.73 -6.58 19.61
N LYS A 17 9.89 -5.55 19.57
CA LYS A 17 9.92 -4.53 18.54
C LYS A 17 10.59 -3.27 19.06
N THR A 18 11.28 -2.55 18.17
CA THR A 18 11.93 -1.29 18.51
C THR A 18 10.91 -0.22 18.86
N GLU A 19 9.83 -0.17 18.06
CA GLU A 19 8.82 0.85 18.19
C GLU A 19 7.48 0.27 18.67
N PRO A 20 6.76 0.94 19.60
CA PRO A 20 5.49 0.44 20.14
C PRO A 20 4.39 0.23 19.10
N TYR A 21 4.37 1.02 18.04
CA TYR A 21 3.36 0.92 16.97
C TYR A 21 3.57 -0.26 16.03
N LEU A 22 4.71 -0.94 16.08
CA LEU A 22 4.98 -2.15 15.30
C LEU A 22 4.35 -3.41 15.87
N TYR A 23 3.84 -3.36 17.12
CA TYR A 23 3.13 -4.49 17.69
C TYR A 23 1.74 -4.64 17.07
N GLN A 24 1.34 -5.87 16.82
CA GLN A 24 -0.02 -6.15 16.33
C GLN A 24 -1.08 -6.03 17.45
N LYS A 25 -0.65 -6.15 18.72
CA LYS A 25 -1.54 -5.99 19.87
C LYS A 25 -2.25 -4.63 19.82
N GLY A 26 -3.56 -4.67 19.89
CA GLY A 26 -4.39 -3.46 19.83
C GLY A 26 -4.88 -3.08 18.44
N HIS A 27 -4.31 -3.65 17.38
CA HIS A 27 -4.71 -3.43 16.00
C HIS A 27 -5.73 -4.46 15.52
N LEU A 28 -6.28 -4.25 14.32
CA LEU A 28 -7.17 -5.23 13.69
C LEU A 28 -6.39 -6.50 13.35
N VAL A 29 -7.03 -7.65 13.50
CA VAL A 29 -6.45 -8.90 13.04
C VAL A 29 -6.17 -8.79 11.55
N TRP A 30 -4.93 -9.05 11.11
CA TRP A 30 -4.46 -8.98 9.74
C TRP A 30 -4.52 -7.58 9.11
N GLN A 31 -4.39 -6.56 9.95
CA GLN A 31 -4.15 -5.21 9.47
C GLN A 31 -2.72 -5.13 8.90
N PRO A 32 -2.53 -4.59 7.69
CA PRO A 32 -1.19 -4.41 7.13
C PRO A 32 -0.36 -3.44 7.98
N ILE A 33 0.91 -3.78 8.20
CA ILE A 33 1.92 -2.88 8.77
C ILE A 33 2.93 -2.62 7.65
N MET A 34 2.97 -1.39 7.14
CA MET A 34 3.66 -1.04 5.92
C MET A 34 4.23 0.37 6.01
N LEU A 35 5.20 0.68 5.15
CA LEU A 35 5.70 2.04 5.00
C LEU A 35 4.61 2.93 4.40
N VAL A 36 4.47 4.13 4.94
CA VAL A 36 3.50 5.13 4.46
C VAL A 36 4.17 6.03 3.43
N ALA A 37 3.62 6.10 2.22
CA ALA A 37 4.13 6.98 1.17
C ALA A 37 3.75 8.45 1.45
N ASP A 38 4.71 9.35 1.23
CA ASP A 38 4.57 10.82 1.32
C ASP A 38 4.84 11.47 -0.06
N GLY A 39 4.33 10.85 -1.12
CA GLY A 39 4.53 11.31 -2.49
C GLY A 39 5.78 10.75 -3.16
N LEU A 40 6.26 11.47 -4.16
CA LEU A 40 7.41 11.09 -4.97
C LEU A 40 8.54 12.10 -4.82
N TYR A 41 9.78 11.62 -4.77
CA TYR A 41 10.94 12.48 -4.80
C TYR A 41 10.96 13.28 -6.11
N GLN A 42 11.25 14.58 -5.99
CA GLN A 42 11.39 15.50 -7.13
C GLN A 42 12.88 15.79 -7.40
N GLU A 43 13.18 16.31 -8.58
CA GLU A 43 14.56 16.74 -8.89
C GLU A 43 15.09 17.77 -7.89
N SER A 44 14.21 18.58 -7.31
CA SER A 44 14.52 19.56 -6.28
C SER A 44 15.01 18.96 -4.96
N ASP A 45 14.77 17.67 -4.71
CA ASP A 45 15.15 16.97 -3.48
C ASP A 45 16.60 16.45 -3.53
N PHE A 46 17.25 16.60 -4.69
CA PHE A 46 18.61 16.12 -4.91
C PHE A 46 19.61 17.26 -5.14
N GLU A 47 20.86 17.02 -4.79
CA GLU A 47 21.98 17.86 -5.17
C GLU A 47 22.40 17.59 -6.63
N ALA A 48 23.26 18.44 -7.17
CA ALA A 48 23.73 18.33 -8.55
C ALA A 48 24.51 17.03 -8.85
N ASP A 49 25.04 16.38 -7.82
CA ASP A 49 25.74 15.09 -7.90
C ASP A 49 24.79 13.88 -7.79
N GLY A 50 23.47 14.11 -7.64
CA GLY A 50 22.45 13.09 -7.52
C GLY A 50 22.28 12.52 -6.09
N THR A 51 22.91 13.10 -5.09
CA THR A 51 22.68 12.74 -3.69
C THR A 51 21.45 13.44 -3.13
N LEU A 52 20.78 12.83 -2.15
CA LEU A 52 19.68 13.48 -1.42
C LEU A 52 20.18 14.69 -0.66
N LYS A 53 19.43 15.78 -0.69
CA LYS A 53 19.68 16.98 0.09
C LYS A 53 19.69 16.70 1.57
N ALA A 54 20.56 17.40 2.29
CA ALA A 54 20.64 17.32 3.73
C ALA A 54 19.28 17.68 4.38
N GLY A 55 18.89 16.88 5.39
CA GLY A 55 17.62 17.05 6.11
C GLY A 55 16.45 16.23 5.56
N LEU A 56 16.63 15.49 4.46
CA LEU A 56 15.67 14.50 4.02
C LEU A 56 16.03 13.12 4.59
N PRO A 57 15.05 12.32 5.07
CA PRO A 57 15.28 10.98 5.54
C PRO A 57 15.87 10.08 4.46
N VAL A 58 16.86 9.27 4.81
CA VAL A 58 17.63 8.44 3.89
C VAL A 58 17.09 6.99 3.89
N PRO A 59 16.53 6.49 2.78
CA PRO A 59 16.09 5.12 2.69
C PRO A 59 17.25 4.11 2.73
N GLN A 60 17.11 3.07 3.55
CA GLN A 60 18.06 1.95 3.63
C GLN A 60 17.80 0.85 2.59
N PHE A 61 16.83 1.04 1.70
CA PHE A 61 16.42 0.01 0.73
C PHE A 61 17.19 0.06 -0.59
N GLY A 62 18.12 0.98 -0.73
CA GLY A 62 18.93 1.18 -1.92
C GLY A 62 19.03 2.64 -2.33
N HIS A 63 19.67 2.88 -3.45
CA HIS A 63 19.82 4.22 -4.01
C HIS A 63 18.48 4.71 -4.51
N VAL A 64 18.12 5.94 -4.15
CA VAL A 64 16.92 6.62 -4.61
C VAL A 64 17.25 7.67 -5.67
N ALA A 65 16.30 7.93 -6.53
CA ALA A 65 16.39 8.91 -7.60
C ALA A 65 15.07 9.69 -7.73
N PRO A 66 15.03 10.82 -8.45
CA PRO A 66 13.79 11.52 -8.73
C PRO A 66 12.73 10.59 -9.32
N GLY A 67 11.50 10.70 -8.81
CA GLY A 67 10.38 9.81 -9.16
C GLY A 67 10.26 8.54 -8.34
N ASP A 68 11.17 8.25 -7.42
CA ASP A 68 10.99 7.17 -6.44
C ASP A 68 10.05 7.59 -5.32
N ILE A 69 9.43 6.60 -4.66
CA ILE A 69 8.49 6.86 -3.57
C ILE A 69 9.25 7.42 -2.36
N LYS A 70 8.76 8.53 -1.85
CA LYS A 70 9.19 9.13 -0.59
C LYS A 70 8.33 8.56 0.53
N TYR A 71 8.96 8.11 1.61
CA TYR A 71 8.26 7.54 2.76
C TYR A 71 8.33 8.48 3.96
N VAL A 72 7.32 8.36 4.82
CA VAL A 72 7.27 9.06 6.10
C VAL A 72 8.24 8.41 7.08
N ASP A 73 9.09 9.23 7.69
CA ASP A 73 9.94 8.87 8.83
C ASP A 73 9.07 8.92 10.10
N GLN A 74 8.64 7.76 10.58
CA GLN A 74 7.68 7.65 11.69
C GLN A 74 8.34 7.85 13.05
N ASN A 75 9.58 7.44 13.20
CA ASN A 75 10.32 7.55 14.46
C ASN A 75 11.24 8.79 14.53
N HIS A 76 11.34 9.55 13.43
CA HIS A 76 12.13 10.79 13.30
C HIS A 76 13.64 10.59 13.53
N ASP A 77 14.16 9.44 13.10
CA ASP A 77 15.61 9.16 13.17
C ASP A 77 16.37 9.56 11.90
N ASN A 78 15.68 10.13 10.90
CA ASN A 78 16.16 10.49 9.56
C ASN A 78 16.61 9.31 8.70
N ILE A 79 16.16 8.10 9.02
CA ILE A 79 16.46 6.89 8.29
C ILE A 79 15.15 6.16 7.98
N ILE A 80 14.86 5.89 6.71
CA ILE A 80 13.69 5.09 6.33
C ILE A 80 14.07 3.63 6.29
N ASN A 81 13.47 2.84 7.18
CA ASN A 81 13.68 1.41 7.28
C ASN A 81 12.42 0.67 7.79
N GLY A 82 12.57 -0.58 8.25
CA GLY A 82 11.45 -1.36 8.77
C GLY A 82 10.80 -0.80 10.05
N ASN A 83 11.50 0.07 10.78
CA ASN A 83 10.97 0.71 11.99
C ASN A 83 9.95 1.81 11.67
N ASP A 84 9.92 2.32 10.43
CA ASP A 84 8.95 3.31 9.97
C ASP A 84 7.66 2.68 9.43
N ALA A 85 7.57 1.37 9.43
CA ALA A 85 6.35 0.69 9.06
C ALA A 85 5.24 0.97 10.10
N TYR A 86 4.05 1.32 9.63
CA TYR A 86 2.93 1.71 10.47
C TYR A 86 1.69 0.89 10.12
N PRO A 87 0.80 0.59 11.08
CA PRO A 87 -0.48 -0.06 10.77
C PRO A 87 -1.35 0.85 9.89
N VAL A 88 -1.64 0.41 8.67
CA VAL A 88 -2.39 1.19 7.68
C VAL A 88 -3.71 0.55 7.31
N GLY A 89 -4.66 1.37 6.92
CA GLY A 89 -5.93 0.93 6.37
C GLY A 89 -6.75 0.01 7.26
N ASN A 90 -7.51 -0.86 6.60
CA ASN A 90 -8.35 -1.86 7.24
C ASN A 90 -7.70 -3.25 7.19
N SER A 91 -8.27 -4.19 7.94
CA SER A 91 -7.94 -5.61 7.81
C SER A 91 -8.24 -6.15 6.41
N THR A 92 -7.54 -7.20 6.01
CA THR A 92 -7.89 -7.97 4.81
C THR A 92 -9.20 -8.75 5.00
N VAL A 93 -9.67 -8.91 6.24
CA VAL A 93 -10.96 -9.50 6.55
C VAL A 93 -12.02 -8.40 6.59
N PRO A 94 -13.11 -8.50 5.81
CA PRO A 94 -14.14 -7.47 5.77
C PRO A 94 -14.86 -7.37 7.12
N GLN A 95 -15.09 -6.12 7.56
CA GLN A 95 -15.87 -5.87 8.76
C GLN A 95 -17.39 -5.89 8.49
N TRP A 96 -17.78 -5.55 7.27
CA TRP A 96 -19.18 -5.59 6.84
C TRP A 96 -19.35 -6.58 5.71
N ASN A 97 -20.38 -7.40 5.82
CA ASN A 97 -20.87 -8.24 4.74
C ASN A 97 -22.36 -7.97 4.59
N TYR A 98 -22.83 -7.81 3.37
CA TYR A 98 -24.25 -7.60 3.10
C TYR A 98 -24.71 -8.41 1.92
N MET A 99 -25.97 -8.81 1.97
CA MET A 99 -26.64 -9.56 0.94
C MET A 99 -28.09 -9.11 0.84
N LEU A 100 -28.56 -8.84 -0.38
CA LEU A 100 -29.93 -8.55 -0.72
C LEU A 100 -30.36 -9.49 -1.85
N GLY A 101 -31.40 -10.29 -1.59
CA GLY A 101 -32.05 -11.13 -2.59
C GLY A 101 -33.44 -10.58 -2.92
N LEU A 102 -33.78 -10.51 -4.20
CA LEU A 102 -35.07 -10.11 -4.71
C LEU A 102 -35.55 -11.20 -5.69
N GLY A 103 -36.74 -11.73 -5.47
CA GLY A 103 -37.36 -12.72 -6.34
C GLY A 103 -38.73 -12.29 -6.82
N CYS A 104 -39.06 -12.52 -8.07
CA CYS A 104 -40.37 -12.28 -8.66
C CYS A 104 -40.79 -13.48 -9.52
N LYS A 105 -42.06 -13.87 -9.35
CA LYS A 105 -42.70 -14.91 -10.19
C LYS A 105 -43.93 -14.33 -10.85
N TRP A 106 -43.98 -14.39 -12.17
CA TRP A 106 -45.12 -13.91 -12.93
C TRP A 106 -45.32 -14.74 -14.19
N ASN A 107 -46.55 -15.26 -14.34
CA ASN A 107 -47.01 -15.96 -15.53
C ASN A 107 -46.03 -17.01 -16.13
N GLY A 108 -45.42 -17.83 -15.27
CA GLY A 108 -44.45 -18.85 -15.68
C GLY A 108 -43.00 -18.38 -15.75
N PHE A 109 -42.74 -17.08 -15.61
CA PHE A 109 -41.41 -16.52 -15.50
C PHE A 109 -40.99 -16.39 -14.04
N ASN A 110 -39.75 -16.79 -13.74
CA ASN A 110 -39.09 -16.59 -12.45
C ASN A 110 -37.88 -15.71 -12.65
N LEU A 111 -37.74 -14.66 -11.87
CA LEU A 111 -36.55 -13.81 -11.81
C LEU A 111 -36.09 -13.75 -10.36
N ASP A 112 -34.86 -14.18 -10.13
CA ASP A 112 -34.19 -14.07 -8.84
C ASP A 112 -32.89 -13.27 -9.06
N VAL A 113 -32.72 -12.20 -8.29
CA VAL A 113 -31.53 -11.35 -8.32
C VAL A 113 -30.95 -11.29 -6.93
N MET A 114 -29.65 -11.51 -6.82
CA MET A 114 -28.92 -11.45 -5.57
C MET A 114 -27.77 -10.44 -5.68
N PHE A 115 -27.74 -9.49 -4.75
CA PHE A 115 -26.65 -8.56 -4.55
C PHE A 115 -25.91 -8.96 -3.28
N GLN A 116 -24.59 -9.06 -3.37
CA GLN A 116 -23.73 -9.27 -2.20
C GLN A 116 -22.52 -8.35 -2.28
N GLY A 117 -22.04 -7.93 -1.12
CA GLY A 117 -20.88 -7.10 -1.06
C GLY A 117 -20.25 -7.09 0.32
N VAL A 118 -19.05 -6.53 0.36
CA VAL A 118 -18.27 -6.35 1.59
C VAL A 118 -17.79 -4.91 1.69
N ALA A 119 -17.56 -4.44 2.93
CA ALA A 119 -17.01 -3.13 3.16
C ALA A 119 -16.03 -3.13 4.35
N LYS A 120 -15.24 -2.07 4.44
CA LYS A 120 -14.13 -1.93 5.40
C LYS A 120 -13.18 -3.13 5.35
N ARG A 121 -12.67 -3.36 4.15
CA ARG A 121 -11.64 -4.34 3.82
C ARG A 121 -10.67 -3.70 2.85
N ASP A 122 -9.38 -3.90 3.08
CA ASP A 122 -8.34 -3.48 2.16
C ASP A 122 -7.66 -4.71 1.55
N ILE A 123 -7.18 -4.56 0.34
CA ILE A 123 -6.45 -5.60 -0.39
C ILE A 123 -5.13 -4.99 -0.83
N TYR A 124 -4.04 -5.64 -0.50
CA TYR A 124 -2.74 -5.25 -1.01
C TYR A 124 -2.60 -5.70 -2.46
N LEU A 125 -2.40 -4.71 -3.34
CA LEU A 125 -2.15 -4.96 -4.75
C LEU A 125 -0.65 -5.16 -4.97
N SER A 126 -0.26 -6.29 -5.51
CA SER A 126 1.13 -6.64 -5.76
C SER A 126 1.29 -7.45 -7.05
N GLY A 127 2.53 -7.64 -7.45
CA GLY A 127 2.89 -8.45 -8.60
C GLY A 127 2.99 -7.68 -9.92
N PRO A 128 3.21 -8.39 -11.04
CA PRO A 128 3.54 -7.77 -12.34
C PRO A 128 2.47 -6.84 -12.90
N ALA A 129 1.21 -7.00 -12.49
CA ALA A 129 0.12 -6.12 -12.91
C ALA A 129 0.24 -4.71 -12.32
N VAL A 130 0.89 -4.57 -11.16
CA VAL A 130 1.10 -3.30 -10.46
C VAL A 130 2.52 -2.79 -10.66
N TYR A 131 3.50 -3.68 -10.54
CA TYR A 131 4.91 -3.34 -10.66
C TYR A 131 5.39 -3.65 -12.08
N SER A 132 5.36 -2.62 -12.94
CA SER A 132 5.82 -2.76 -14.32
C SER A 132 7.30 -3.12 -14.39
N PHE A 133 7.64 -4.03 -15.30
CA PHE A 133 9.00 -4.54 -15.57
C PHE A 133 9.68 -5.33 -14.45
N LYS A 134 9.04 -5.50 -13.30
CA LYS A 134 9.57 -6.33 -12.22
C LYS A 134 9.70 -7.79 -12.67
N ASP A 135 10.81 -8.43 -12.31
CA ASP A 135 11.09 -9.85 -12.59
C ASP A 135 10.95 -10.22 -14.08
N ASN A 136 11.41 -9.34 -14.98
CA ASN A 136 11.27 -9.45 -16.44
C ASN A 136 9.81 -9.46 -16.92
N GLY A 137 8.90 -8.93 -16.11
CA GLY A 137 7.50 -8.77 -16.48
C GLY A 137 7.27 -7.66 -17.52
N THR A 138 6.05 -7.61 -18.02
CA THR A 138 5.60 -6.54 -18.94
C THR A 138 5.12 -5.31 -18.16
N ALA A 139 4.91 -4.20 -18.88
CA ALA A 139 4.23 -3.04 -18.33
C ALA A 139 2.71 -3.22 -18.39
N SER A 140 2.02 -2.74 -17.38
CA SER A 140 0.57 -2.57 -17.39
C SER A 140 0.20 -1.16 -17.88
N PRO A 141 -1.08 -0.87 -18.21
CA PRO A 141 -1.52 0.49 -18.54
C PRO A 141 -1.24 1.53 -17.45
N LEU A 142 -1.05 1.11 -16.19
CA LEU A 142 -0.67 1.99 -15.08
C LEU A 142 0.69 2.67 -15.30
N ALA A 143 1.58 2.04 -16.08
CA ALA A 143 2.88 2.59 -16.44
C ALA A 143 2.79 3.91 -17.25
N LEU A 144 1.65 4.19 -17.88
CA LEU A 144 1.43 5.42 -18.63
C LEU A 144 1.34 6.66 -17.73
N ASP A 145 0.95 6.48 -16.46
CA ASP A 145 0.93 7.55 -15.45
C ASP A 145 2.11 7.41 -14.45
N SER A 146 3.25 6.94 -14.94
CA SER A 146 4.47 6.92 -14.16
C SER A 146 5.20 8.26 -14.21
N TRP A 147 5.92 8.56 -13.13
CA TRP A 147 6.70 9.77 -13.02
C TRP A 147 7.76 9.87 -14.13
N THR A 148 7.80 11.04 -14.76
CA THR A 148 8.88 11.50 -15.66
C THR A 148 9.13 12.97 -15.39
N LYS A 149 10.21 13.53 -15.95
CA LYS A 149 10.49 14.96 -15.84
C LYS A 149 9.38 15.83 -16.42
N GLU A 150 8.68 15.34 -17.44
CA GLU A 150 7.56 15.99 -18.09
C GLU A 150 6.24 15.79 -17.32
N ASN A 151 6.16 14.75 -16.45
CA ASN A 151 5.01 14.45 -15.63
C ASN A 151 5.40 14.28 -14.14
N PRO A 152 5.83 15.36 -13.46
CA PRO A 152 6.30 15.30 -12.06
C PRO A 152 5.20 15.06 -11.04
N THR A 153 3.93 15.18 -11.44
CA THR A 153 2.74 14.98 -10.59
C THR A 153 2.05 13.65 -10.82
N ALA A 154 2.74 12.69 -11.46
CA ALA A 154 2.23 11.36 -11.73
C ALA A 154 1.78 10.64 -10.45
N SER A 155 0.81 9.73 -10.60
CA SER A 155 0.29 8.93 -9.49
C SER A 155 1.19 7.74 -9.14
N TYR A 156 2.03 7.31 -10.07
CA TYR A 156 2.91 6.15 -9.91
C TYR A 156 4.38 6.54 -9.99
N PRO A 157 5.26 5.82 -9.28
CA PRO A 157 6.69 6.11 -9.30
C PRO A 157 7.32 5.91 -10.69
N ARG A 158 8.54 6.38 -10.85
CA ARG A 158 9.31 6.14 -12.08
C ARG A 158 9.42 4.64 -12.36
N LEU A 159 9.49 4.30 -13.63
CA LEU A 159 9.68 2.92 -14.06
C LEU A 159 11.13 2.48 -13.77
N SER A 160 11.26 1.27 -13.22
CA SER A 160 12.54 0.69 -12.88
C SER A 160 12.55 -0.81 -13.16
N THR A 161 13.69 -1.30 -13.64
CA THR A 161 13.96 -2.73 -13.80
C THR A 161 14.72 -3.31 -12.60
N VAL A 162 15.09 -2.47 -11.63
CA VAL A 162 15.83 -2.88 -10.45
C VAL A 162 14.95 -3.72 -9.53
N LYS A 163 15.41 -4.91 -9.18
CA LYS A 163 14.61 -5.94 -8.50
C LYS A 163 14.22 -5.58 -7.07
N PHE A 164 15.04 -4.84 -6.35
CA PHE A 164 14.85 -4.48 -4.94
C PHE A 164 15.06 -2.99 -4.72
N ASP A 165 14.35 -2.18 -5.49
CA ASP A 165 14.39 -0.75 -5.29
C ASP A 165 13.43 -0.28 -4.19
N ASN A 166 13.51 1.02 -3.92
CA ASN A 166 12.70 1.69 -2.93
C ASN A 166 11.18 1.61 -3.23
N ASN A 167 10.80 1.50 -4.51
CA ASN A 167 9.41 1.63 -4.96
C ASN A 167 8.53 0.40 -4.69
N TYR A 168 9.13 -0.73 -4.31
CA TYR A 168 8.37 -1.96 -4.05
C TYR A 168 8.13 -2.21 -2.55
N ARG A 169 8.16 -1.17 -1.72
CA ARG A 169 8.09 -1.24 -0.26
C ARG A 169 6.82 -0.64 0.33
N SER A 170 6.10 0.18 -0.46
CA SER A 170 4.92 0.88 0.06
C SER A 170 3.64 0.07 -0.02
N SER A 171 2.68 0.50 0.75
CA SER A 171 1.27 0.15 0.70
C SER A 171 0.54 1.00 -0.32
#